data_1ded8e312d9656df92096fe088f59f4b
#
_entry.id   1ded8e312d9656df92096fe088f59f4b
#
_cell.length_a   1.000
_cell.length_b   1.000
_cell.length_c   1.000
_cell.angle_alpha   90.00
_cell.angle_beta   90.00
_cell.angle_gamma   90.00
#
_symmetry.space_group_name_H-M   'P 1'
#
loop_
_entity.id
_entity.type
_entity.pdbx_description
1 polymer ?
#
loop_
_entity_poly.entity_id
_entity_poly.type
_entity_poly.pdbx_seq_one_letter_code
_entity_poly.pdbx_strand_id
1 'polypeptide(L)'
;VTGVQTCALPILFPKAHAVAYVMMAFRIAWFKVHRPLAFYAAFFSIRAKAFDATFMCQGMDVCKAKMREIESKEKPSPVEEDILVTLEVVYEFYLRGFTFEHMDLYRSHAVNFLPDNEKGSLLPPFTSVPGLGETAAWSITEQREGKRFISIEEFSAACPKVSKTHIEQLKAAGALDGMPDTSQITLFDGLF
;
A
#
# COMPACT_ATOMS: atom_id res chain seq x y z
N VAL A 1 46.08 -24.37 -15.66
CA VAL A 1 44.60 -24.27 -15.79
C VAL A 1 43.93 -24.00 -14.45
N THR A 2 44.51 -24.48 -13.33
CA THR A 2 43.91 -24.32 -11.94
C THR A 2 44.12 -22.92 -11.34
N GLY A 3 45.12 -22.16 -11.77
CA GLY A 3 45.40 -20.80 -11.21
C GLY A 3 44.39 -19.72 -11.61
N VAL A 4 43.79 -19.83 -12.78
CA VAL A 4 42.79 -18.86 -13.29
C VAL A 4 41.43 -19.02 -12.58
N GLN A 5 41.05 -20.23 -12.27
CA GLN A 5 39.80 -20.50 -11.52
C GLN A 5 39.84 -19.97 -10.08
N THR A 6 40.99 -20.04 -9.41
CA THR A 6 41.15 -19.56 -8.03
C THR A 6 41.15 -18.04 -7.91
N CYS A 7 41.55 -17.32 -8.96
CA CYS A 7 41.51 -15.86 -9.00
C CYS A 7 40.11 -15.33 -9.42
N ALA A 8 39.38 -16.04 -10.27
CA ALA A 8 38.08 -15.62 -10.74
C ALA A 8 36.98 -15.73 -9.67
N LEU A 9 37.00 -16.78 -8.84
CA LEU A 9 36.02 -17.02 -7.77
C LEU A 9 36.01 -15.89 -6.71
N PRO A 10 37.14 -15.40 -6.18
CA PRO A 10 37.15 -14.26 -5.26
C PRO A 10 36.69 -12.94 -5.86
N ILE A 11 36.90 -12.76 -7.18
CA ILE A 11 36.51 -11.55 -7.92
C ILE A 11 35.00 -11.58 -8.23
N LEU A 12 34.47 -12.75 -8.64
CA LEU A 12 33.07 -12.92 -8.98
C LEU A 12 32.16 -13.01 -7.72
N PHE A 13 32.67 -13.57 -6.63
CA PHE A 13 31.92 -13.72 -5.37
C PHE A 13 32.84 -13.54 -4.16
N PRO A 14 33.15 -12.29 -3.78
CA PRO A 14 33.94 -12.03 -2.57
C PRO A 14 33.22 -12.58 -1.33
N LYS A 15 33.91 -13.37 -0.51
CA LYS A 15 33.35 -13.93 0.74
C LYS A 15 32.73 -12.85 1.63
N ALA A 16 33.39 -11.70 1.76
CA ALA A 16 32.89 -10.57 2.53
C ALA A 16 31.54 -10.04 2.00
N HIS A 17 31.36 -9.99 0.69
CA HIS A 17 30.10 -9.61 0.07
C HIS A 17 28.99 -10.62 0.37
N ALA A 18 29.25 -11.90 0.20
CA ALA A 18 28.30 -12.96 0.54
C ALA A 18 27.88 -12.90 2.03
N VAL A 19 28.85 -12.75 2.95
CA VAL A 19 28.60 -12.59 4.38
C VAL A 19 27.72 -11.36 4.67
N ALA A 20 28.02 -10.22 4.05
CA ALA A 20 27.22 -9.01 4.24
C ALA A 20 25.77 -9.20 3.81
N TYR A 21 25.52 -9.82 2.65
CA TYR A 21 24.14 -10.14 2.20
C TYR A 21 23.42 -11.12 3.11
N VAL A 22 24.08 -12.19 3.54
CA VAL A 22 23.50 -13.16 4.46
C VAL A 22 23.16 -12.50 5.80
N MET A 23 24.04 -11.65 6.36
CA MET A 23 23.76 -10.91 7.58
C MET A 23 22.55 -9.99 7.43
N MET A 24 22.40 -9.28 6.29
CA MET A 24 21.24 -8.46 6.00
C MET A 24 19.97 -9.28 5.90
N ALA A 25 20.01 -10.43 5.23
CA ALA A 25 18.88 -11.35 5.11
C ALA A 25 18.42 -11.84 6.50
N PHE A 26 19.33 -12.25 7.38
CA PHE A 26 19.01 -12.63 8.75
C PHE A 26 18.38 -11.50 9.57
N ARG A 27 18.89 -10.28 9.43
CA ARG A 27 18.30 -9.10 10.11
C ARG A 27 16.87 -8.84 9.64
N ILE A 28 16.62 -8.90 8.33
CA ILE A 28 15.28 -8.73 7.76
C ILE A 28 14.35 -9.86 8.25
N ALA A 29 14.82 -11.11 8.23
CA ALA A 29 14.07 -12.26 8.73
C ALA A 29 13.73 -12.10 10.23
N TRP A 30 14.66 -11.59 11.03
CA TRP A 30 14.42 -11.30 12.44
C TRP A 30 13.25 -10.32 12.62
N PHE A 31 13.22 -9.20 11.86
CA PHE A 31 12.10 -8.26 11.89
C PHE A 31 10.78 -8.91 11.47
N LYS A 32 10.80 -9.74 10.42
CA LYS A 32 9.61 -10.46 9.95
C LYS A 32 9.01 -11.37 11.02
N VAL A 33 9.86 -11.95 11.89
CA VAL A 33 9.42 -12.84 12.98
C VAL A 33 9.00 -12.06 14.23
N HIS A 34 9.83 -11.10 14.69
CA HIS A 34 9.66 -10.47 15.99
C HIS A 34 8.93 -9.12 15.93
N ARG A 35 8.87 -8.47 14.78
CA ARG A 35 8.20 -7.18 14.51
C ARG A 35 7.46 -7.22 13.17
N PRO A 36 6.53 -8.16 12.97
CA PRO A 36 5.95 -8.43 11.65
C PRO A 36 5.24 -7.21 11.06
N LEU A 37 4.45 -6.45 11.82
CA LEU A 37 3.77 -5.27 11.30
C LEU A 37 4.75 -4.21 10.81
N ALA A 38 5.86 -3.97 11.51
CA ALA A 38 6.90 -3.05 11.07
C ALA A 38 7.57 -3.54 9.77
N PHE A 39 7.82 -4.86 9.66
CA PHE A 39 8.35 -5.47 8.44
C PHE A 39 7.41 -5.26 7.25
N TYR A 40 6.11 -5.60 7.40
CA TYR A 40 5.14 -5.46 6.32
C TYR A 40 4.88 -3.99 5.98
N ALA A 41 4.81 -3.08 6.96
CA ALA A 41 4.68 -1.65 6.72
C ALA A 41 5.83 -1.12 5.85
N ALA A 42 7.07 -1.47 6.18
CA ALA A 42 8.24 -1.09 5.40
C ALA A 42 8.24 -1.75 4.00
N PHE A 43 7.89 -3.04 3.91
CA PHE A 43 7.82 -3.75 2.64
C PHE A 43 6.80 -3.11 1.69
N PHE A 44 5.55 -2.93 2.15
CA PHE A 44 4.49 -2.35 1.33
C PHE A 44 4.75 -0.88 0.97
N SER A 45 5.38 -0.09 1.86
CA SER A 45 5.71 1.29 1.56
C SER A 45 6.83 1.45 0.52
N ILE A 46 7.83 0.55 0.50
CA ILE A 46 9.05 0.74 -0.28
C ILE A 46 9.10 -0.17 -1.51
N ARG A 47 8.66 -1.43 -1.38
CA ARG A 47 8.85 -2.47 -2.40
C ARG A 47 7.60 -2.76 -3.21
N ALA A 48 6.42 -2.61 -2.63
CA ALA A 48 5.16 -2.98 -3.26
C ALA A 48 4.56 -1.82 -4.09
N LYS A 49 5.26 -1.39 -5.13
CA LYS A 49 4.79 -0.31 -6.03
C LYS A 49 3.49 -0.64 -6.78
N ALA A 50 3.19 -1.93 -6.94
CA ALA A 50 1.96 -2.44 -7.53
C ALA A 50 0.85 -2.68 -6.50
N PHE A 51 1.01 -2.18 -5.26
CA PHE A 51 -0.04 -2.29 -4.24
C PHE A 51 -1.25 -1.44 -4.63
N ASP A 52 -2.42 -2.06 -4.60
CA ASP A 52 -3.70 -1.43 -4.94
C ASP A 52 -4.67 -1.64 -3.78
N ALA A 53 -4.91 -0.55 -3.02
CA ALA A 53 -5.79 -0.58 -1.86
C ALA A 53 -7.25 -0.87 -2.24
N THR A 54 -7.67 -0.60 -3.47
CA THR A 54 -9.07 -0.77 -3.90
C THR A 54 -9.54 -2.22 -3.85
N PHE A 55 -8.64 -3.19 -3.92
CA PHE A 55 -8.98 -4.61 -3.78
C PHE A 55 -8.10 -5.37 -2.78
N MET A 56 -6.81 -5.02 -2.62
CA MET A 56 -5.91 -5.72 -1.70
C MET A 56 -6.30 -5.56 -0.23
N CYS A 57 -6.98 -4.47 0.12
CA CYS A 57 -7.48 -4.21 1.47
C CYS A 57 -8.87 -4.82 1.73
N GLN A 58 -9.54 -5.42 0.73
CA GLN A 58 -10.88 -5.97 0.87
C GLN A 58 -10.94 -7.38 1.49
N GLY A 59 -9.78 -7.95 1.82
CA GLY A 59 -9.69 -9.23 2.49
C GLY A 59 -9.05 -10.35 1.65
N MET A 60 -8.77 -11.44 2.33
CA MET A 60 -8.01 -12.57 1.79
C MET A 60 -8.69 -13.23 0.57
N ASP A 61 -10.02 -13.35 0.57
CA ASP A 61 -10.74 -14.05 -0.50
C ASP A 61 -10.69 -13.29 -1.82
N VAL A 62 -10.77 -11.95 -1.76
CA VAL A 62 -10.63 -11.07 -2.94
C VAL A 62 -9.22 -11.18 -3.53
N CYS A 63 -8.19 -11.15 -2.67
CA CYS A 63 -6.81 -11.33 -3.07
C CYS A 63 -6.60 -12.70 -3.74
N LYS A 64 -7.13 -13.76 -3.16
CA LYS A 64 -7.04 -15.13 -3.70
C LYS A 64 -7.75 -15.29 -5.05
N ALA A 65 -8.91 -14.65 -5.21
CA ALA A 65 -9.62 -14.65 -6.49
C ALA A 65 -8.80 -13.94 -7.56
N LYS A 66 -8.20 -12.79 -7.22
CA LYS A 66 -7.36 -12.02 -8.16
C LYS A 66 -6.07 -12.75 -8.53
N MET A 67 -5.43 -13.45 -7.60
CA MET A 67 -4.27 -14.29 -7.90
C MET A 67 -4.63 -15.37 -8.93
N ARG A 68 -5.74 -16.10 -8.72
CA ARG A 68 -6.20 -17.13 -9.67
C ARG A 68 -6.54 -16.56 -11.03
N GLU A 69 -7.15 -15.37 -11.09
CA GLU A 69 -7.44 -14.68 -12.35
C GLU A 69 -6.16 -14.43 -13.15
N ILE A 70 -5.12 -13.91 -12.50
CA ILE A 70 -3.84 -13.61 -13.17
C ILE A 70 -3.11 -14.90 -13.56
N GLU A 71 -3.05 -15.90 -12.69
CA GLU A 71 -2.42 -17.21 -12.93
C GLU A 71 -3.08 -18.00 -14.06
N SER A 72 -4.39 -17.79 -14.30
CA SER A 72 -5.11 -18.45 -15.38
C SER A 72 -4.79 -17.92 -16.77
N LYS A 73 -4.09 -16.79 -16.88
CA LYS A 73 -3.70 -16.18 -18.16
C LYS A 73 -2.47 -16.88 -18.74
N GLU A 74 -2.51 -17.22 -20.02
CA GLU A 74 -1.35 -17.81 -20.70
C GLU A 74 -0.11 -16.90 -20.72
N LYS A 75 -0.32 -15.57 -20.74
CA LYS A 75 0.74 -14.55 -20.72
C LYS A 75 0.26 -13.35 -19.93
N PRO A 76 0.51 -13.31 -18.61
CA PRO A 76 0.26 -12.10 -17.84
C PRO A 76 1.17 -10.95 -18.33
N SER A 77 0.65 -9.74 -18.24
CA SER A 77 1.46 -8.54 -18.52
C SER A 77 2.50 -8.32 -17.39
N PRO A 78 3.61 -7.60 -17.66
CA PRO A 78 4.60 -7.28 -16.61
C PRO A 78 3.98 -6.59 -15.38
N VAL A 79 2.94 -5.79 -15.58
CA VAL A 79 2.21 -5.14 -14.48
C VAL A 79 1.44 -6.17 -13.65
N GLU A 80 0.83 -7.17 -14.29
CA GLU A 80 0.12 -8.25 -13.60
C GLU A 80 1.08 -9.18 -12.84
N GLU A 81 2.28 -9.40 -13.37
CA GLU A 81 3.32 -10.13 -12.66
C GLU A 81 3.77 -9.39 -11.38
N ASP A 82 3.95 -8.06 -11.45
CA ASP A 82 4.26 -7.23 -10.28
C ASP A 82 3.12 -7.23 -9.25
N ILE A 83 1.87 -7.21 -9.72
CA ILE A 83 0.68 -7.33 -8.87
C ILE A 83 0.66 -8.70 -8.19
N LEU A 84 0.96 -9.78 -8.92
CA LEU A 84 0.97 -11.14 -8.38
C LEU A 84 1.99 -11.29 -7.26
N VAL A 85 3.22 -10.83 -7.47
CA VAL A 85 4.27 -10.81 -6.43
C VAL A 85 3.84 -10.04 -5.19
N THR A 86 3.16 -8.91 -5.38
CA THR A 86 2.64 -8.12 -4.26
C THR A 86 1.51 -8.86 -3.54
N LEU A 87 0.59 -9.49 -4.30
CA LEU A 87 -0.53 -10.27 -3.76
C LEU A 87 -0.06 -11.48 -2.92
N GLU A 88 1.01 -12.15 -3.32
CA GLU A 88 1.58 -13.25 -2.52
C GLU A 88 1.96 -12.80 -1.11
N VAL A 89 2.56 -11.61 -0.98
CA VAL A 89 2.94 -11.05 0.32
C VAL A 89 1.72 -10.54 1.09
N VAL A 90 0.74 -9.96 0.40
CA VAL A 90 -0.56 -9.56 0.99
C VAL A 90 -1.32 -10.78 1.50
N TYR A 91 -1.32 -11.87 0.73
CA TYR A 91 -1.96 -13.12 1.13
C TYR A 91 -1.26 -13.74 2.35
N GLU A 92 0.07 -13.76 2.39
CA GLU A 92 0.84 -14.18 3.57
C GLU A 92 0.50 -13.31 4.80
N PHE A 93 0.37 -12.00 4.62
CA PHE A 93 0.00 -11.05 5.68
C PHE A 93 -1.35 -11.42 6.31
N TYR A 94 -2.38 -11.68 5.49
CA TYR A 94 -3.68 -12.15 5.95
C TYR A 94 -3.62 -13.53 6.63
N LEU A 95 -2.86 -14.49 6.08
CA LEU A 95 -2.68 -15.82 6.68
C LEU A 95 -2.05 -15.76 8.06
N ARG A 96 -1.25 -14.74 8.35
CA ARG A 96 -0.65 -14.51 9.66
C ARG A 96 -1.62 -13.81 10.64
N GLY A 97 -2.85 -13.57 10.25
CA GLY A 97 -3.90 -12.97 11.08
C GLY A 97 -3.86 -11.44 11.14
N PHE A 98 -3.06 -10.80 10.29
CA PHE A 98 -3.04 -9.34 10.18
C PHE A 98 -4.10 -8.86 9.19
N THR A 99 -4.49 -7.59 9.32
CA THR A 99 -5.53 -6.97 8.47
C THR A 99 -5.10 -5.58 8.00
N PHE A 100 -5.74 -5.09 6.93
CA PHE A 100 -5.66 -3.68 6.56
C PHE A 100 -6.86 -2.94 7.13
N GLU A 101 -6.63 -1.72 7.63
CA GLU A 101 -7.72 -0.79 7.97
C GLU A 101 -8.25 -0.13 6.69
N HIS A 102 -9.48 0.38 6.76
CA HIS A 102 -9.96 1.31 5.74
C HIS A 102 -9.10 2.57 5.73
N MET A 103 -8.86 3.10 4.55
CA MET A 103 -8.16 4.36 4.41
C MET A 103 -8.92 5.46 5.14
N ASP A 104 -8.22 6.39 5.77
CA ASP A 104 -8.81 7.47 6.55
C ASP A 104 -8.17 8.80 6.12
N LEU A 105 -9.01 9.78 5.74
CA LEU A 105 -8.56 11.06 5.25
C LEU A 105 -7.64 11.79 6.25
N TYR A 106 -7.89 11.65 7.55
CA TYR A 106 -7.18 12.37 8.62
C TYR A 106 -6.03 11.59 9.24
N ARG A 107 -6.02 10.24 9.12
CA ARG A 107 -5.02 9.37 9.72
C ARG A 107 -4.01 8.82 8.72
N SER A 108 -4.44 8.49 7.49
CA SER A 108 -3.56 7.89 6.48
C SER A 108 -2.40 8.81 6.13
N HIS A 109 -1.22 8.23 5.99
CA HIS A 109 -0.02 8.96 5.58
C HIS A 109 0.01 9.13 4.05
N ALA A 110 0.79 10.07 3.53
CA ALA A 110 0.92 10.25 2.09
C ALA A 110 1.46 8.98 1.39
N VAL A 111 2.57 8.41 1.89
CA VAL A 111 3.34 7.37 1.20
C VAL A 111 3.62 6.12 2.04
N ASN A 112 3.49 6.17 3.37
CA ASN A 112 3.88 5.08 4.25
C ASN A 112 2.68 4.38 4.87
N PHE A 113 2.71 3.06 4.91
CA PHE A 113 1.80 2.27 5.73
C PHE A 113 2.07 2.52 7.22
N LEU A 114 1.01 2.75 7.99
CA LEU A 114 1.12 2.98 9.43
C LEU A 114 0.68 1.73 10.21
N PRO A 115 1.56 1.14 11.04
CA PRO A 115 1.23 -0.04 11.84
C PRO A 115 0.41 0.32 13.08
N ASP A 116 -0.69 -0.40 13.31
CA ASP A 116 -1.41 -0.43 14.57
C ASP A 116 -1.14 -1.78 15.27
N ASN A 117 -0.23 -1.77 16.25
CA ASN A 117 0.17 -2.98 16.95
C ASN A 117 -0.91 -3.51 17.90
N GLU A 118 -1.85 -2.67 18.35
CA GLU A 118 -2.94 -3.09 19.24
C GLU A 118 -3.99 -3.88 18.47
N LYS A 119 -4.32 -3.41 17.27
CA LYS A 119 -5.29 -4.07 16.39
C LYS A 119 -4.69 -5.18 15.53
N GLY A 120 -3.37 -5.21 15.37
CA GLY A 120 -2.73 -6.11 14.42
C GLY A 120 -2.99 -5.72 12.96
N SER A 121 -3.07 -4.43 12.66
CA SER A 121 -3.47 -3.91 11.35
C SER A 121 -2.48 -2.91 10.77
N LEU A 122 -2.59 -2.68 9.47
CA LEU A 122 -1.89 -1.62 8.74
C LEU A 122 -2.89 -0.65 8.14
N LEU A 123 -2.67 0.64 8.36
CA LEU A 123 -3.42 1.70 7.71
C LEU A 123 -2.75 2.07 6.37
N PRO A 124 -3.45 1.94 5.22
CA PRO A 124 -2.88 2.22 3.90
C PRO A 124 -2.61 3.71 3.69
N PRO A 125 -1.54 4.07 2.95
CA PRO A 125 -1.26 5.44 2.52
C PRO A 125 -2.10 5.84 1.32
N PHE A 126 -2.17 7.15 1.03
CA PHE A 126 -2.88 7.65 -0.15
C PHE A 126 -2.27 7.18 -1.47
N THR A 127 -0.94 7.00 -1.54
CA THR A 127 -0.27 6.45 -2.73
C THR A 127 -0.62 5.00 -3.04
N SER A 128 -1.30 4.29 -2.15
CA SER A 128 -1.85 2.95 -2.43
C SER A 128 -3.12 2.97 -3.31
N VAL A 129 -3.65 4.16 -3.59
CA VAL A 129 -4.73 4.35 -4.59
C VAL A 129 -4.10 4.41 -5.97
N PRO A 130 -4.56 3.60 -6.95
CA PRO A 130 -4.00 3.56 -8.29
C PRO A 130 -3.96 4.92 -8.97
N GLY A 131 -2.80 5.30 -9.49
CA GLY A 131 -2.59 6.56 -10.20
C GLY A 131 -2.48 7.81 -9.31
N LEU A 132 -2.73 7.74 -8.01
CA LEU A 132 -2.53 8.85 -7.09
C LEU A 132 -1.03 9.00 -6.77
N GLY A 133 -0.37 9.94 -7.45
CA GLY A 133 1.06 10.19 -7.28
C GLY A 133 1.40 10.85 -5.93
N GLU A 134 2.66 10.73 -5.52
CA GLU A 134 3.15 11.27 -4.23
C GLU A 134 2.84 12.75 -4.03
N THR A 135 2.97 13.57 -5.09
CA THR A 135 2.69 15.02 -5.01
C THR A 135 1.23 15.32 -4.63
N ALA A 136 0.29 14.51 -5.17
CA ALA A 136 -1.13 14.65 -4.83
C ALA A 136 -1.39 14.12 -3.41
N ALA A 137 -0.77 13.01 -3.03
CA ALA A 137 -0.86 12.44 -1.69
C ALA A 137 -0.34 13.40 -0.61
N TRP A 138 0.79 14.03 -0.84
CA TRP A 138 1.32 15.06 0.07
C TRP A 138 0.42 16.30 0.13
N SER A 139 -0.15 16.72 -1.00
CA SER A 139 -1.12 17.84 -1.01
C SER A 139 -2.34 17.54 -0.12
N ILE A 140 -2.83 16.30 -0.09
CA ILE A 140 -3.93 15.91 0.82
C ILE A 140 -3.49 16.07 2.28
N THR A 141 -2.31 15.56 2.64
CA THR A 141 -1.83 15.64 4.03
C THR A 141 -1.59 17.07 4.49
N GLU A 142 -1.07 17.94 3.61
CA GLU A 142 -0.85 19.36 3.90
C GLU A 142 -2.18 20.11 4.08
N GLN A 143 -3.16 19.87 3.20
CA GLN A 143 -4.43 20.60 3.23
C GLN A 143 -5.35 20.18 4.38
N ARG A 144 -5.18 18.99 4.95
CA ARG A 144 -5.94 18.54 6.12
C ARG A 144 -5.38 19.04 7.45
N GLU A 145 -4.14 19.59 7.48
CA GLU A 145 -3.54 20.08 8.71
C GLU A 145 -4.34 21.23 9.30
N GLY A 146 -4.87 21.05 10.53
CA GLY A 146 -5.69 22.03 11.23
C GLY A 146 -7.07 22.29 10.63
N LYS A 147 -7.47 21.55 9.59
CA LYS A 147 -8.74 21.72 8.89
C LYS A 147 -9.52 20.41 8.83
N ARG A 148 -10.85 20.51 9.01
CA ARG A 148 -11.79 19.43 8.71
C ARG A 148 -12.66 19.85 7.54
N PHE A 149 -12.70 19.02 6.50
CA PHE A 149 -13.57 19.22 5.36
C PHE A 149 -15.00 18.84 5.72
N ILE A 150 -15.95 19.68 5.32
CA ILE A 150 -17.39 19.47 5.56
C ILE A 150 -18.07 18.76 4.39
N SER A 151 -17.42 18.72 3.21
CA SER A 151 -17.94 18.04 2.02
C SER A 151 -16.80 17.61 1.10
N ILE A 152 -17.11 16.65 0.20
CA ILE A 152 -16.20 16.21 -0.85
C ILE A 152 -15.91 17.31 -1.86
N GLU A 153 -16.88 18.19 -2.11
CA GLU A 153 -16.69 19.38 -2.94
C GLU A 153 -15.63 20.32 -2.37
N GLU A 154 -15.67 20.58 -1.04
CA GLU A 154 -14.66 21.39 -0.36
C GLU A 154 -13.29 20.72 -0.39
N PHE A 155 -13.23 19.40 -0.15
CA PHE A 155 -11.99 18.63 -0.27
C PHE A 155 -11.40 18.71 -1.68
N SER A 156 -12.25 18.54 -2.71
CA SER A 156 -11.83 18.63 -4.12
C SER A 156 -11.29 20.02 -4.47
N ALA A 157 -11.93 21.08 -3.98
CA ALA A 157 -11.49 22.46 -4.18
C ALA A 157 -10.14 22.74 -3.47
N ALA A 158 -9.94 22.20 -2.28
CA ALA A 158 -8.70 22.34 -1.52
C ALA A 158 -7.53 21.53 -2.11
N CYS A 159 -7.82 20.41 -2.78
CA CYS A 159 -6.82 19.49 -3.33
C CYS A 159 -6.91 19.41 -4.87
N PRO A 160 -6.59 20.46 -5.63
CA PRO A 160 -6.76 20.50 -7.09
C PRO A 160 -5.86 19.48 -7.84
N LYS A 161 -4.86 18.92 -7.18
CA LYS A 161 -4.00 17.86 -7.73
C LYS A 161 -4.66 16.47 -7.68
N VAL A 162 -5.77 16.32 -6.97
CA VAL A 162 -6.55 15.09 -6.86
C VAL A 162 -7.66 15.13 -7.91
N SER A 163 -7.60 14.24 -8.90
CA SER A 163 -8.60 14.16 -9.96
C SER A 163 -9.94 13.59 -9.44
N LYS A 164 -11.02 13.81 -10.19
CA LYS A 164 -12.34 13.21 -9.88
C LYS A 164 -12.27 11.68 -9.76
N THR A 165 -11.53 11.02 -10.64
CA THR A 165 -11.32 9.56 -10.60
C THR A 165 -10.64 9.15 -9.30
N HIS A 166 -9.63 9.90 -8.84
CA HIS A 166 -8.98 9.61 -7.55
C HIS A 166 -9.92 9.83 -6.37
N ILE A 167 -10.83 10.81 -6.43
CA ILE A 167 -11.85 11.03 -5.39
C ILE A 167 -12.79 9.81 -5.30
N GLU A 168 -13.23 9.26 -6.43
CA GLU A 168 -14.04 8.05 -6.46
C GLU A 168 -13.30 6.83 -5.89
N GLN A 169 -12.03 6.68 -6.22
CA GLN A 169 -11.18 5.63 -5.66
C GLN A 169 -10.93 5.81 -4.16
N LEU A 170 -10.75 7.04 -3.68
CA LEU A 170 -10.63 7.36 -2.25
C LEU A 170 -11.93 7.05 -1.50
N LYS A 171 -13.11 7.31 -2.12
CA LYS A 171 -14.41 6.87 -1.59
C LYS A 171 -14.47 5.34 -1.49
N ALA A 172 -14.11 4.65 -2.57
CA ALA A 172 -14.12 3.18 -2.59
C ALA A 172 -13.16 2.55 -1.57
N ALA A 173 -12.04 3.23 -1.26
CA ALA A 173 -11.08 2.83 -0.22
C ALA A 173 -11.50 3.22 1.21
N GLY A 174 -12.64 3.91 1.38
CA GLY A 174 -13.17 4.33 2.68
C GLY A 174 -12.62 5.66 3.21
N ALA A 175 -11.74 6.34 2.46
CA ALA A 175 -11.07 7.57 2.93
C ALA A 175 -12.03 8.73 3.17
N LEU A 176 -13.17 8.73 2.48
CA LEU A 176 -14.17 9.80 2.51
C LEU A 176 -15.50 9.34 3.14
N ASP A 177 -15.48 8.24 3.88
CA ASP A 177 -16.67 7.68 4.51
C ASP A 177 -17.32 8.68 5.47
N GLY A 178 -18.66 8.82 5.36
CA GLY A 178 -19.45 9.74 6.17
C GLY A 178 -19.37 11.21 5.76
N MET A 179 -18.62 11.55 4.70
CA MET A 179 -18.56 12.91 4.17
C MET A 179 -19.59 13.12 3.07
N PRO A 180 -20.49 14.14 3.18
CA PRO A 180 -21.47 14.44 2.15
C PRO A 180 -20.81 14.97 0.88
N ASP A 181 -21.44 14.75 -0.26
CA ASP A 181 -20.91 15.21 -1.55
C ASP A 181 -20.81 16.74 -1.64
N THR A 182 -21.83 17.44 -1.14
CA THR A 182 -21.91 18.90 -1.16
C THR A 182 -22.21 19.46 0.23
N SER A 183 -21.82 20.69 0.48
CA SER A 183 -22.16 21.43 1.71
C SER A 183 -23.55 22.10 1.64
N GLN A 184 -24.24 22.01 0.50
CA GLN A 184 -25.57 22.58 0.34
C GLN A 184 -26.60 21.65 1.01
N ILE A 185 -27.24 22.15 2.07
CA ILE A 185 -28.42 21.52 2.67
C ILE A 185 -29.54 21.66 1.64
N THR A 186 -29.91 20.57 0.97
CA THR A 186 -31.13 20.59 0.15
C THR A 186 -32.33 20.69 1.08
N LEU A 187 -33.31 21.55 0.71
CA LEU A 187 -34.52 21.80 1.49
C LEU A 187 -35.35 20.52 1.79
N PHE A 188 -34.95 19.37 1.24
CA PHE A 188 -35.60 18.08 1.31
C PHE A 188 -34.89 17.04 2.21
N ASP A 189 -33.71 17.32 2.74
CA ASP A 189 -32.95 16.36 3.58
C ASP A 189 -33.54 16.14 5.00
N GLY A 190 -34.69 16.75 5.32
CA GLY A 190 -35.36 16.60 6.61
C GLY A 190 -36.81 16.10 6.53
N LEU A 191 -37.25 15.54 5.38
CA LEU A 191 -38.68 15.19 5.18
C LEU A 191 -38.93 13.67 4.96
N PHE A 192 -37.94 12.79 5.22
CA PHE A 192 -38.17 11.34 5.22
C PHE A 192 -37.47 10.66 6.40
#